data_8b3073e622a9b57425295718b28c1d5f
#
_entry.id   8b3073e622a9b57425295718b28c1d5f
#
_cell.length_a   1.000
_cell.length_b   1.000
_cell.length_c   1.000
_cell.angle_alpha   90.00
_cell.angle_beta   90.00
_cell.angle_gamma   90.00
#
_symmetry.space_group_name_H-M   'P 1'
#
loop_
_entity.id
_entity.type
_entity.pdbx_description
1 polymer ?
#
loop_
_entity_poly.entity_id
_entity_poly.type
_entity_poly.pdbx_seq_one_letter_code
_entity_poly.pdbx_strand_id
1 'polypeptide(L)'
;KNAENNVIQPQEETTDEQMRTALVTLYYVNKETKELTPEGRMIDVKNLLTDPYETLVNLLIEQPKNEKLQSAIPTGTKVLGAELKGDVVYLDLSNEFIENHEGGEKAEQATIKAIVNTLTELNEVSGVKILINGQENKEFKDRKINFKDTFTRIK
;
A
#
# COMPACT_ATOMS: atom_id res chain seq x y z
N LYS A 1 6.31 3.20 -47.66
CA LYS A 1 6.00 3.04 -47.28
C LYS A 1 5.70 3.20 -46.60
N ASN A 2 5.45 3.52 -46.32
CA ASN A 2 4.99 3.47 -45.85
C ASN A 2 4.69 3.59 -45.31
N ALA A 3 4.77 4.07 -45.40
CA ALA A 3 4.44 4.05 -45.10
C ALA A 3 4.22 4.01 -44.66
N GLU A 4 4.27 4.21 -44.97
CA GLU A 4 3.97 3.90 -44.63
C GLU A 4 3.79 3.84 -43.79
N ASN A 5 3.57 3.96 -43.73
CA ASN A 5 3.24 3.71 -43.14
C ASN A 5 2.98 4.18 -42.14
N ASN A 6 2.51 4.40 -41.49
CA ASN A 6 2.51 5.41 -40.50
C ASN A 6 1.21 5.66 -39.80
N VAL A 7 0.21 5.47 -40.39
CA VAL A 7 -1.09 5.56 -39.82
C VAL A 7 -1.28 4.57 -38.71
N ILE A 8 -0.48 3.54 -38.73
CA ILE A 8 -0.50 2.51 -37.71
C ILE A 8 0.01 3.02 -36.39
N GLN A 9 0.83 4.02 -36.40
CA GLN A 9 1.50 4.51 -35.20
C GLN A 9 0.57 5.00 -34.09
N PRO A 10 -0.46 5.80 -34.38
CA PRO A 10 -1.35 6.22 -33.29
C PRO A 10 -2.02 5.07 -32.59
N GLN A 11 -2.36 4.06 -33.35
CA GLN A 11 -2.99 2.88 -32.81
C GLN A 11 -2.05 2.11 -31.90
N GLU A 12 -0.81 2.02 -32.32
CA GLU A 12 0.21 1.34 -31.53
C GLU A 12 0.46 2.05 -30.22
N GLU A 13 0.47 3.37 -30.26
CA GLU A 13 0.66 4.17 -29.06
C GLU A 13 -0.45 3.94 -28.04
N THR A 14 -1.67 3.87 -28.51
CA THR A 14 -2.79 3.62 -27.62
C THR A 14 -2.68 2.25 -26.96
N THR A 15 -2.30 1.26 -27.76
CA THR A 15 -2.14 -0.09 -27.24
C THR A 15 -1.01 -0.14 -26.20
N ASP A 16 0.09 0.55 -26.47
CA ASP A 16 1.22 0.57 -25.55
C ASP A 16 0.81 1.20 -24.23
N GLU A 17 0.05 2.28 -24.29
CA GLU A 17 -0.44 2.92 -23.07
C GLU A 17 -1.30 1.97 -22.26
N GLN A 18 -2.19 1.25 -22.92
CA GLN A 18 -3.06 0.32 -22.23
C GLN A 18 -2.31 -0.81 -21.57
N MET A 19 -1.15 -1.17 -22.14
CA MET A 19 -0.37 -2.29 -21.65
C MET A 19 0.77 -1.88 -20.73
N ARG A 20 0.89 -0.61 -20.44
CA ARG A 20 1.99 -0.17 -19.58
C ARG A 20 1.72 -0.57 -18.14
N THR A 21 2.66 -1.30 -17.59
CA THR A 21 2.60 -1.77 -16.23
C THR A 21 3.91 -1.44 -15.52
N ALA A 22 3.84 -1.47 -14.20
CA ALA A 22 5.02 -1.26 -13.38
C ALA A 22 5.03 -2.33 -12.29
N LEU A 23 6.23 -2.73 -11.92
CA LEU A 23 6.40 -3.70 -10.84
C LEU A 23 6.46 -2.96 -9.52
N VAL A 24 5.58 -3.35 -8.61
CA VAL A 24 5.59 -2.81 -7.24
C VAL A 24 5.83 -3.95 -6.27
N THR A 25 6.30 -3.60 -5.09
CA THR A 25 6.54 -4.57 -4.02
C THR A 25 5.51 -4.34 -2.93
N LEU A 26 4.73 -5.37 -2.65
CA LEU A 26 3.68 -5.33 -1.63
C LEU A 26 4.09 -6.25 -0.49
N TYR A 27 3.93 -5.80 0.74
CA TYR A 27 4.33 -6.60 1.88
C TYR A 27 3.12 -7.22 2.55
N TYR A 28 3.13 -8.54 2.61
CA TYR A 28 2.08 -9.35 3.22
C TYR A 28 2.69 -10.18 4.34
N VAL A 29 1.89 -11.01 4.96
CA VAL A 29 2.34 -11.87 6.05
C VAL A 29 2.22 -13.32 5.63
N ASN A 30 3.26 -14.10 5.89
CA ASN A 30 3.24 -15.53 5.64
C ASN A 30 2.27 -16.18 6.63
N LYS A 31 1.33 -16.98 6.11
CA LYS A 31 0.28 -17.58 6.94
C LYS A 31 0.84 -18.49 8.02
N GLU A 32 1.93 -19.16 7.69
CA GLU A 32 2.52 -20.16 8.56
C GLU A 32 3.50 -19.56 9.56
N THR A 33 4.46 -18.79 9.05
CA THR A 33 5.53 -18.24 9.89
C THR A 33 5.17 -16.93 10.55
N LYS A 34 4.12 -16.24 10.03
CA LYS A 34 3.72 -14.91 10.46
C LYS A 34 4.76 -13.84 10.18
N GLU A 35 5.72 -14.14 9.31
CA GLU A 35 6.75 -13.18 8.94
C GLU A 35 6.31 -12.30 7.78
N LEU A 36 6.75 -11.05 7.81
CA LEU A 36 6.49 -10.11 6.74
C LEU A 36 7.22 -10.57 5.48
N THR A 37 6.50 -10.65 4.37
CA THR A 37 7.02 -11.25 3.14
C THR A 37 6.65 -10.38 1.94
N PRO A 38 7.63 -10.02 1.10
CA PRO A 38 7.33 -9.22 -0.09
C PRO A 38 6.71 -10.05 -1.21
N GLU A 39 5.83 -9.42 -1.97
CA GLU A 39 5.25 -9.99 -3.19
C GLU A 39 5.36 -8.96 -4.29
N GLY A 40 6.03 -9.32 -5.39
CA GLY A 40 6.08 -8.46 -6.56
C GLY A 40 4.75 -8.51 -7.30
N ARG A 41 4.27 -7.37 -7.74
CA ARG A 41 3.01 -7.30 -8.45
C ARG A 41 3.11 -6.32 -9.60
N MET A 42 2.67 -6.74 -10.79
CA MET A 42 2.56 -5.84 -11.93
C MET A 42 1.22 -5.13 -11.85
N ILE A 43 1.24 -3.82 -11.90
CA ILE A 43 0.00 -3.04 -11.87
C ILE A 43 0.02 -2.01 -12.98
N ASP A 44 -1.16 -1.51 -13.32
CA ASP A 44 -1.31 -0.50 -14.35
C ASP A 44 -0.67 0.80 -13.88
N VAL A 45 0.22 1.34 -14.74
CA VAL A 45 0.91 2.59 -14.44
C VAL A 45 -0.05 3.73 -14.16
N LYS A 46 -1.22 3.73 -14.80
CA LYS A 46 -2.20 4.78 -14.58
C LYS A 46 -2.58 4.93 -13.12
N ASN A 47 -2.70 3.83 -12.42
CA ASN A 47 -3.07 3.86 -11.00
C ASN A 47 -2.00 4.52 -10.15
N LEU A 48 -0.73 4.33 -10.54
CA LEU A 48 0.38 4.95 -9.82
C LEU A 48 0.51 6.43 -10.11
N LEU A 49 0.02 6.87 -11.26
CA LEU A 49 0.10 8.28 -11.61
C LEU A 49 -1.02 9.11 -11.00
N THR A 50 -2.16 8.49 -10.75
CA THR A 50 -3.33 9.20 -10.23
C THR A 50 -3.38 9.20 -8.71
N ASP A 51 -3.43 8.01 -8.12
CA ASP A 51 -3.56 7.86 -6.67
C ASP A 51 -2.62 6.76 -6.19
N PRO A 52 -1.31 7.00 -6.20
CA PRO A 52 -0.35 5.93 -5.93
C PRO A 52 -0.48 5.33 -4.54
N TYR A 53 -0.66 6.16 -3.53
CA TYR A 53 -0.63 5.67 -2.15
C TYR A 53 -1.90 4.92 -1.80
N GLU A 54 -3.05 5.45 -2.21
CA GLU A 54 -4.30 4.74 -2.00
C GLU A 54 -4.32 3.42 -2.76
N THR A 55 -3.80 3.43 -3.98
CA THR A 55 -3.72 2.23 -4.80
C THR A 55 -2.94 1.14 -4.10
N LEU A 56 -1.75 1.47 -3.59
CA LEU A 56 -0.90 0.49 -2.93
C LEU A 56 -1.53 -0.04 -1.64
N VAL A 57 -2.10 0.85 -0.82
CA VAL A 57 -2.72 0.39 0.42
C VAL A 57 -3.95 -0.47 0.15
N ASN A 58 -4.74 -0.12 -0.86
CA ASN A 58 -5.88 -0.94 -1.22
C ASN A 58 -5.46 -2.34 -1.68
N LEU A 59 -4.33 -2.45 -2.37
CA LEU A 59 -3.79 -3.76 -2.73
C LEU A 59 -3.38 -4.56 -1.50
N LEU A 60 -2.87 -3.89 -0.47
CA LEU A 60 -2.53 -4.57 0.78
C LEU A 60 -3.76 -5.06 1.53
N ILE A 61 -4.88 -4.35 1.38
CA ILE A 61 -6.13 -4.76 2.02
C ILE A 61 -6.71 -5.99 1.34
N GLU A 62 -6.55 -6.07 0.02
CA GLU A 62 -7.01 -7.23 -0.74
C GLU A 62 -6.13 -8.44 -0.48
N GLN A 63 -6.62 -9.61 -0.84
CA GLN A 63 -5.84 -10.82 -0.67
C GLN A 63 -4.67 -10.84 -1.66
N PRO A 64 -3.50 -11.30 -1.21
CA PRO A 64 -2.36 -11.46 -2.11
C PRO A 64 -2.60 -12.56 -3.13
N LYS A 65 -1.81 -12.57 -4.20
CA LYS A 65 -1.92 -13.62 -5.20
C LYS A 65 -1.27 -14.92 -4.75
N ASN A 66 -0.24 -14.83 -3.92
CA ASN A 66 0.41 -16.01 -3.38
C ASN A 66 -0.44 -16.56 -2.23
N GLU A 67 -0.91 -17.79 -2.39
CA GLU A 67 -1.82 -18.40 -1.40
C GLU A 67 -1.16 -18.65 -0.06
N LYS A 68 0.15 -18.63 0.02
CA LYS A 68 0.88 -18.80 1.28
C LYS A 68 0.88 -17.52 2.11
N LEU A 69 0.47 -16.42 1.51
CA LEU A 69 0.47 -15.12 2.18
C LEU A 69 -0.95 -14.66 2.48
N GLN A 70 -1.05 -13.70 3.37
CA GLN A 70 -2.32 -13.08 3.70
C GLN A 70 -2.09 -11.60 4.00
N SER A 71 -3.16 -10.83 3.92
CA SER A 71 -3.09 -9.41 4.24
C SER A 71 -2.80 -9.22 5.72
N ALA A 72 -1.94 -8.23 6.01
CA ALA A 72 -1.68 -7.83 7.39
C ALA A 72 -2.66 -6.75 7.85
N ILE A 73 -3.53 -6.29 6.96
CA ILE A 73 -4.47 -5.21 7.27
C ILE A 73 -5.78 -5.81 7.76
N PRO A 74 -6.36 -5.30 8.86
CA PRO A 74 -7.62 -5.83 9.38
C PRO A 74 -8.75 -5.76 8.35
N THR A 75 -9.58 -6.78 8.35
CA THR A 75 -10.72 -6.88 7.45
C THR A 75 -11.65 -5.68 7.65
N GLY A 76 -12.14 -5.14 6.55
CA GLY A 76 -13.08 -4.02 6.60
C GLY A 76 -12.43 -2.66 6.60
N THR A 77 -11.12 -2.59 6.74
CA THR A 77 -10.40 -1.32 6.69
C THR A 77 -10.60 -0.66 5.33
N LYS A 78 -10.88 0.64 5.35
CA LYS A 78 -11.03 1.43 4.13
C LYS A 78 -10.05 2.59 4.15
N VAL A 79 -9.50 2.90 2.99
CA VAL A 79 -8.67 4.08 2.82
C VAL A 79 -9.57 5.28 2.62
N LEU A 80 -9.54 6.22 3.56
CA LEU A 80 -10.35 7.42 3.48
C LEU A 80 -9.62 8.54 2.74
N GLY A 81 -8.30 8.47 2.70
CA GLY A 81 -7.48 9.41 1.97
C GLY A 81 -6.02 9.12 2.17
N ALA A 82 -5.20 9.60 1.26
CA ALA A 82 -3.75 9.45 1.36
C ALA A 82 -3.10 10.61 0.63
N GLU A 83 -2.24 11.33 1.33
CA GLU A 83 -1.65 12.54 0.77
C GLU A 83 -0.19 12.64 1.18
N LEU A 84 0.67 12.93 0.19
CA LEU A 84 2.08 13.14 0.46
C LEU A 84 2.30 14.58 0.90
N LYS A 85 2.87 14.76 2.08
CA LYS A 85 3.26 16.08 2.58
C LYS A 85 4.75 16.03 2.89
N GLY A 86 5.53 16.76 2.12
CA GLY A 86 6.97 16.61 2.19
C GLY A 86 7.34 15.22 1.70
N ASP A 87 7.91 14.42 2.57
CA ASP A 87 8.27 13.05 2.25
C ASP A 87 7.48 12.03 3.09
N VAL A 88 6.39 12.48 3.71
CA VAL A 88 5.56 11.62 4.58
C VAL A 88 4.18 11.47 3.97
N VAL A 89 3.73 10.21 3.84
CA VAL A 89 2.36 9.95 3.41
C VAL A 89 1.44 10.01 4.63
N TYR A 90 0.47 10.91 4.58
CA TYR A 90 -0.58 11.00 5.59
C TYR A 90 -1.71 10.09 5.14
N LEU A 91 -1.85 8.96 5.79
CA LEU A 91 -2.76 7.90 5.41
C LEU A 91 -3.93 7.86 6.39
N ASP A 92 -5.12 8.19 5.89
CA ASP A 92 -6.33 8.21 6.71
C ASP A 92 -7.11 6.94 6.48
N LEU A 93 -7.34 6.20 7.55
CA LEU A 93 -7.99 4.89 7.50
C LEU A 93 -9.27 4.90 8.34
N SER A 94 -10.19 4.00 8.00
CA SER A 94 -11.41 3.85 8.76
C SER A 94 -11.15 3.16 10.09
N ASN A 95 -12.09 3.29 11.01
CA ASN A 95 -11.93 2.78 12.36
C ASN A 95 -11.78 1.26 12.43
N GLU A 96 -12.19 0.56 11.38
CA GLU A 96 -12.03 -0.90 11.31
C GLU A 96 -10.57 -1.31 11.43
N PHE A 97 -9.65 -0.42 11.07
CA PHE A 97 -8.22 -0.67 11.24
C PHE A 97 -7.89 -1.00 12.70
N ILE A 98 -8.59 -0.37 13.63
CA ILE A 98 -8.42 -0.63 15.07
C ILE A 98 -9.39 -1.70 15.53
N GLU A 99 -10.67 -1.54 15.19
CA GLU A 99 -11.73 -2.41 15.72
C GLU A 99 -11.59 -3.86 15.31
N ASN A 100 -11.14 -4.09 14.08
CA ASN A 100 -11.05 -5.44 13.53
C ASN A 100 -9.66 -6.04 13.61
N HIS A 101 -8.72 -5.35 14.26
CA HIS A 101 -7.38 -5.90 14.40
C HIS A 101 -7.39 -7.05 15.40
N GLU A 102 -6.71 -8.13 15.04
CA GLU A 102 -6.69 -9.33 15.89
C GLU A 102 -5.94 -9.11 17.19
N GLY A 103 -5.03 -8.12 17.21
CA GLY A 103 -4.28 -7.80 18.42
C GLY A 103 -3.00 -8.62 18.55
N GLY A 104 -2.22 -8.28 19.56
CA GLY A 104 -0.92 -8.87 19.78
C GLY A 104 0.18 -8.03 19.15
N GLU A 105 1.27 -7.89 19.88
CA GLU A 105 2.34 -6.98 19.46
C GLU A 105 2.93 -7.36 18.12
N LYS A 106 3.16 -8.65 17.90
CA LYS A 106 3.75 -9.09 16.64
C LYS A 106 2.83 -8.78 15.45
N ALA A 107 1.52 -9.03 15.62
CA ALA A 107 0.56 -8.77 14.55
C ALA A 107 0.42 -7.29 14.28
N GLU A 108 0.43 -6.47 15.33
CA GLU A 108 0.33 -5.02 15.18
C GLU A 108 1.55 -4.46 14.48
N GLN A 109 2.74 -4.94 14.85
CA GLN A 109 3.96 -4.52 14.18
C GLN A 109 3.94 -4.92 12.71
N ALA A 110 3.46 -6.11 12.41
CA ALA A 110 3.38 -6.59 11.03
C ALA A 110 2.44 -5.71 10.21
N THR A 111 1.31 -5.30 10.80
CA THR A 111 0.36 -4.42 10.14
C THR A 111 1.03 -3.09 9.77
N ILE A 112 1.71 -2.48 10.73
CA ILE A 112 2.39 -1.20 10.50
C ILE A 112 3.51 -1.36 9.48
N LYS A 113 4.33 -2.40 9.63
CA LYS A 113 5.46 -2.61 8.72
C LYS A 113 5.00 -2.90 7.29
N ALA A 114 3.88 -3.61 7.13
CA ALA A 114 3.35 -3.88 5.80
C ALA A 114 3.07 -2.57 5.08
N ILE A 115 2.43 -1.64 5.75
CA ILE A 115 2.09 -0.34 5.17
C ILE A 115 3.36 0.48 4.92
N VAL A 116 4.21 0.58 5.93
CA VAL A 116 5.40 1.43 5.85
C VAL A 116 6.37 0.91 4.79
N ASN A 117 6.64 -0.39 4.79
CA ASN A 117 7.58 -0.96 3.84
C ASN A 117 7.08 -0.86 2.41
N THR A 118 5.76 -1.06 2.23
CA THR A 118 5.17 -0.94 0.89
C THR A 118 5.28 0.49 0.37
N LEU A 119 4.89 1.47 1.18
CA LEU A 119 4.90 2.85 0.72
C LEU A 119 6.31 3.42 0.56
N THR A 120 7.23 3.02 1.45
CA THR A 120 8.60 3.53 1.37
C THR A 120 9.43 2.86 0.28
N GLU A 121 8.87 1.87 -0.43
CA GLU A 121 9.51 1.40 -1.67
C GLU A 121 9.51 2.51 -2.71
N LEU A 122 8.58 3.45 -2.62
CA LEU A 122 8.58 4.61 -3.51
C LEU A 122 9.64 5.60 -3.03
N ASN A 123 10.45 6.08 -3.99
CA ASN A 123 11.61 6.90 -3.64
C ASN A 123 11.26 8.19 -2.92
N GLU A 124 10.09 8.74 -3.18
CA GLU A 124 9.68 10.01 -2.59
C GLU A 124 9.13 9.86 -1.16
N VAL A 125 8.93 8.63 -0.67
CA VAL A 125 8.31 8.39 0.63
C VAL A 125 9.35 7.92 1.63
N SER A 126 9.51 8.67 2.72
CA SER A 126 10.41 8.31 3.82
C SER A 126 9.66 7.80 5.04
N GLY A 127 8.38 8.12 5.16
CA GLY A 127 7.61 7.72 6.32
C GLY A 127 6.12 7.80 6.09
N VAL A 128 5.37 7.30 7.06
CA VAL A 128 3.93 7.26 7.00
C VAL A 128 3.34 7.74 8.32
N LYS A 129 2.39 8.65 8.24
CA LYS A 129 1.61 9.11 9.38
C LYS A 129 0.22 8.52 9.25
N ILE A 130 -0.23 7.79 10.25
CA ILE A 130 -1.53 7.14 10.20
C ILE A 130 -2.56 7.96 10.96
N LEU A 131 -3.70 8.21 10.31
CA LEU A 131 -4.84 8.86 10.92
C LEU A 131 -5.99 7.86 10.92
N ILE A 132 -6.87 7.97 11.90
CA ILE A 132 -8.08 7.16 11.97
C ILE A 132 -9.27 8.11 11.97
N ASN A 133 -10.05 8.05 10.90
CA ASN A 133 -11.16 8.98 10.69
C ASN A 133 -10.69 10.43 10.87
N GLY A 134 -9.51 10.73 10.30
CA GLY A 134 -8.93 12.06 10.33
C GLY A 134 -8.24 12.44 11.64
N GLN A 135 -8.20 11.55 12.62
CA GLN A 135 -7.61 11.86 13.93
C GLN A 135 -6.21 11.28 14.05
N GLU A 136 -5.29 12.08 14.59
CA GLU A 136 -3.87 11.72 14.63
C GLU A 136 -3.43 11.01 15.92
N ASN A 137 -4.28 10.98 16.93
CA ASN A 137 -3.87 10.52 18.25
C ASN A 137 -4.53 9.21 18.67
N LYS A 138 -4.80 8.36 17.72
CA LYS A 138 -5.39 7.07 18.01
C LYS A 138 -4.31 6.01 18.27
N GLU A 139 -4.73 4.83 18.68
CA GLU A 139 -3.82 3.73 19.02
C GLU A 139 -4.56 2.41 18.86
N PHE A 140 -3.80 1.31 18.79
CA PHE A 140 -4.41 0.00 18.83
C PHE A 140 -5.01 -0.26 20.22
N LYS A 141 -5.92 -1.23 20.31
CA LYS A 141 -6.69 -1.45 21.53
C LYS A 141 -5.86 -1.76 22.76
N ASP A 142 -4.72 -2.43 22.59
CA ASP A 142 -3.88 -2.79 23.72
C ASP A 142 -2.96 -1.65 24.16
N ARG A 143 -3.00 -0.53 23.43
CA ARG A 143 -2.25 0.70 23.73
C ARG A 143 -0.74 0.55 23.65
N LYS A 144 -0.25 -0.50 23.02
CA LYS A 144 1.21 -0.67 22.89
C LYS A 144 1.78 0.09 21.71
N ILE A 145 1.00 0.23 20.64
CA ILE A 145 1.40 1.01 19.48
C ILE A 145 0.37 2.09 19.25
N ASN A 146 0.84 3.34 19.20
CA ASN A 146 -0.03 4.48 18.90
C ASN A 146 0.41 5.11 17.59
N PHE A 147 -0.44 6.00 17.07
CA PHE A 147 -0.23 6.59 15.75
C PHE A 147 0.17 8.06 15.82
N LYS A 148 0.67 8.49 16.98
CA LYS A 148 1.04 9.90 17.16
C LYS A 148 2.21 10.31 16.29
N ASP A 149 3.21 9.45 16.18
CA ASP A 149 4.43 9.79 15.48
C ASP A 149 4.45 9.17 14.09
N THR A 150 5.26 9.75 13.22
CA THR A 150 5.48 9.21 11.89
C THR A 150 6.25 7.90 11.99
N PHE A 151 5.77 6.88 11.28
CA PHE A 151 6.48 5.61 11.20
C PHE A 151 7.47 5.66 10.05
N THR A 152 8.66 5.12 10.29
CA THR A 152 9.68 5.02 9.25
C THR A 152 10.13 3.57 9.12
N ARG A 153 10.72 3.25 7.97
CA ARG A 153 11.19 1.89 7.73
C ARG A 153 12.42 1.61 8.59
N ILE A 154 12.39 0.50 9.30
CA ILE A 154 13.52 0.06 10.10
C ILE A 154 14.44 -0.76 9.19
N LYS A 155 15.69 -0.37 9.12
CA LYS A 155 16.68 -1.07 8.30
C LYS A 155 17.43 -2.12 9.08
#